data_0d47cdc113aacd0f459454e4aff7773a
#
_entry.id   0d47cdc113aacd0f459454e4aff7773a
#
_cell.length_a   1.000
_cell.length_b   1.000
_cell.length_c   1.000
_cell.angle_alpha   90.00
_cell.angle_beta   90.00
_cell.angle_gamma   90.00
#
_symmetry.space_group_name_H-M   'P 1'
#
loop_
_entity.id
_entity.type
_entity.pdbx_description
1 polymer ?
#
loop_
_entity_poly.entity_id
_entity_poly.type
_entity_poly.pdbx_seq_one_letter_code
_entity_poly.pdbx_strand_id
1 'polypeptide(L)'
;MPGLANAMLLVMIESLADFGNPILLGGGSPFLATEVFLAIEGRFDPHEAAVYGVVLLVLALGLFLVQRRWLAGVSVVTVTGRPAGGRPAPLPRAADWAFTVLFLVYATMSALLYGSLFLGGFVRVWGIDHTLTMTHYRDMVSAGLPVLLETARLAAIAAVPAALIGFLIAYLTTRHQFLGRGALEFSALLSYALPGTVMGVGYILAFNQGGFKLTGTSAILIAAFVFRGMPVGVRSGMAALAQVDPVLEEASALLRASVPATLRRVVLPLVLPALLTGFIYCFVRAVTAVSQVIFLVSPGHDLATVLLLSWAEYGHLGRGAALASVLVVFLAAVVLPVERFGRRGLRTDPTVAT
;
A
#
# COMPACT_ATOMS: atom_id res chain seq x y z
N MET A 1 0.73 -22.41 -11.49
CA MET A 1 -0.50 -22.50 -10.68
C MET A 1 -0.40 -21.82 -9.31
N PRO A 2 0.68 -21.98 -8.47
CA PRO A 2 0.72 -21.34 -7.12
C PRO A 2 0.64 -19.80 -7.16
N GLY A 3 1.30 -19.16 -8.13
CA GLY A 3 1.27 -17.71 -8.28
C GLY A 3 -0.12 -17.15 -8.59
N LEU A 4 -0.90 -17.84 -9.44
CA LEU A 4 -2.27 -17.44 -9.75
C LEU A 4 -3.19 -17.57 -8.54
N ALA A 5 -3.09 -18.69 -7.80
CA ALA A 5 -3.87 -18.88 -6.57
C ALA A 5 -3.54 -17.82 -5.50
N ASN A 6 -2.24 -17.46 -5.36
CA ASN A 6 -1.83 -16.39 -4.47
C ASN A 6 -2.41 -15.02 -4.89
N ALA A 7 -2.37 -14.71 -6.18
CA ALA A 7 -2.94 -13.47 -6.71
C ALA A 7 -4.46 -13.41 -6.47
N MET A 8 -5.19 -14.51 -6.73
CA MET A 8 -6.64 -14.57 -6.48
C MET A 8 -6.97 -14.34 -5.00
N LEU A 9 -6.28 -15.00 -4.07
CA LEU A 9 -6.52 -14.83 -2.64
C LEU A 9 -6.20 -13.42 -2.17
N LEU A 10 -5.12 -12.80 -2.68
CA LEU A 10 -4.82 -11.39 -2.40
C LEU A 10 -5.94 -10.47 -2.88
N VAL A 11 -6.41 -10.65 -4.10
CA VAL A 11 -7.52 -9.84 -4.65
C VAL A 11 -8.79 -10.05 -3.83
N MET A 12 -9.09 -11.28 -3.39
CA MET A 12 -10.25 -11.56 -2.53
C MET A 12 -10.16 -10.82 -1.19
N ILE A 13 -8.99 -10.81 -0.53
CA ILE A 13 -8.78 -10.09 0.75
C ILE A 13 -8.92 -8.59 0.54
N GLU A 14 -8.28 -8.02 -0.48
CA GLU A 14 -8.35 -6.58 -0.78
C GLU A 14 -9.78 -6.17 -1.17
N SER A 15 -10.49 -6.98 -1.97
CA SER A 15 -11.88 -6.73 -2.38
C SER A 15 -12.86 -6.80 -1.20
N LEU A 16 -12.67 -7.77 -0.29
CA LEU A 16 -13.49 -7.88 0.93
C LEU A 16 -13.29 -6.68 1.87
N ALA A 17 -12.06 -6.14 1.89
CA ALA A 17 -11.69 -5.00 2.72
C ALA A 17 -11.96 -3.64 2.05
N ASP A 18 -12.38 -3.64 0.80
CA ASP A 18 -12.62 -2.41 0.04
C ASP A 18 -13.86 -1.70 0.57
N PHE A 19 -13.69 -0.44 0.90
CA PHE A 19 -14.74 0.46 1.35
C PHE A 19 -15.04 1.52 0.28
N GLY A 20 -14.00 2.04 -0.38
CA GLY A 20 -14.09 3.21 -1.24
C GLY A 20 -14.97 3.00 -2.48
N ASN A 21 -14.79 1.87 -3.16
CA ASN A 21 -15.59 1.56 -4.35
C ASN A 21 -17.05 1.27 -4.00
N PRO A 22 -17.38 0.41 -3.00
CA PRO A 22 -18.76 0.15 -2.62
C PRO A 22 -19.55 1.38 -2.15
N ILE A 23 -18.94 2.30 -1.41
CA ILE A 23 -19.64 3.50 -0.92
C ILE A 23 -20.07 4.42 -2.08
N LEU A 24 -19.26 4.53 -3.13
CA LEU A 24 -19.54 5.39 -4.27
C LEU A 24 -20.39 4.70 -5.36
N LEU A 25 -20.17 3.41 -5.60
CA LEU A 25 -20.74 2.69 -6.74
C LEU A 25 -21.80 1.66 -6.34
N GLY A 26 -21.92 1.36 -5.06
CA GLY A 26 -22.80 0.28 -4.56
C GLY A 26 -24.29 0.55 -4.67
N GLY A 27 -24.72 1.79 -4.97
CA GLY A 27 -26.13 2.12 -5.21
C GLY A 27 -27.06 1.80 -4.04
N GLY A 28 -26.55 1.87 -2.79
CA GLY A 28 -27.31 1.53 -1.58
C GLY A 28 -27.32 0.04 -1.24
N SER A 29 -26.60 -0.82 -1.99
CA SER A 29 -26.43 -2.23 -1.62
C SER A 29 -25.59 -2.36 -0.35
N PRO A 30 -25.98 -3.21 0.63
CA PRO A 30 -25.25 -3.37 1.87
C PRO A 30 -23.97 -4.18 1.64
N PHE A 31 -22.81 -3.55 1.78
CA PHE A 31 -21.52 -4.22 1.84
C PHE A 31 -20.99 -4.16 3.28
N LEU A 32 -20.38 -5.22 3.76
CA LEU A 32 -19.95 -5.30 5.16
C LEU A 32 -18.96 -4.17 5.54
N ALA A 33 -18.04 -3.82 4.63
CA ALA A 33 -17.10 -2.72 4.86
C ALA A 33 -17.77 -1.33 4.91
N THR A 34 -18.83 -1.11 4.10
CA THR A 34 -19.61 0.13 4.14
C THR A 34 -20.54 0.18 5.34
N GLU A 35 -21.09 -0.96 5.80
CA GLU A 35 -21.89 -1.02 7.01
C GLU A 35 -21.09 -0.63 8.27
N VAL A 36 -19.81 -1.01 8.35
CA VAL A 36 -18.91 -0.52 9.41
C VAL A 36 -18.83 1.01 9.42
N PHE A 37 -18.71 1.61 8.24
CA PHE A 37 -18.66 3.07 8.11
C PHE A 37 -19.99 3.72 8.48
N LEU A 38 -21.09 3.24 7.94
CA LEU A 38 -22.44 3.78 8.19
C LEU A 38 -22.86 3.62 9.65
N ALA A 39 -22.39 2.58 10.34
CA ALA A 39 -22.63 2.44 11.77
C ALA A 39 -22.00 3.57 12.58
N ILE A 40 -20.79 4.04 12.20
CA ILE A 40 -20.12 5.17 12.89
C ILE A 40 -20.66 6.51 12.43
N GLU A 41 -20.62 6.79 11.12
CA GLU A 41 -20.90 8.13 10.57
C GLU A 41 -22.40 8.38 10.38
N GLY A 42 -23.19 7.34 10.10
CA GLY A 42 -24.63 7.47 9.84
C GLY A 42 -25.51 7.19 11.04
N ARG A 43 -25.17 6.17 11.85
CA ARG A 43 -25.98 5.72 12.99
C ARG A 43 -25.39 6.12 14.35
N PHE A 44 -24.15 6.60 14.38
CA PHE A 44 -23.42 6.96 15.61
C PHE A 44 -23.35 5.81 16.63
N ASP A 45 -23.29 4.56 16.15
CA ASP A 45 -23.24 3.36 16.99
C ASP A 45 -21.88 2.62 16.85
N PRO A 46 -20.90 2.91 17.73
CA PRO A 46 -19.61 2.25 17.72
C PRO A 46 -19.70 0.74 18.06
N HIS A 47 -20.75 0.30 18.78
CA HIS A 47 -20.93 -1.12 19.12
C HIS A 47 -21.35 -1.90 17.90
N GLU A 48 -22.29 -1.39 17.11
CA GLU A 48 -22.70 -1.98 15.85
C GLU A 48 -21.51 -2.04 14.87
N ALA A 49 -20.74 -0.96 14.74
CA ALA A 49 -19.53 -0.93 13.93
C ALA A 49 -18.49 -1.98 14.38
N ALA A 50 -18.34 -2.19 15.69
CA ALA A 50 -17.44 -3.21 16.23
C ALA A 50 -17.91 -4.63 15.86
N VAL A 51 -19.21 -4.91 15.91
CA VAL A 51 -19.79 -6.22 15.53
C VAL A 51 -19.51 -6.50 14.05
N TYR A 52 -19.86 -5.59 13.16
CA TYR A 52 -19.57 -5.74 11.72
C TYR A 52 -18.06 -5.85 11.45
N GLY A 53 -17.26 -5.05 12.18
CA GLY A 53 -15.81 -5.10 12.12
C GLY A 53 -15.23 -6.46 12.51
N VAL A 54 -15.73 -7.09 13.57
CA VAL A 54 -15.31 -8.43 13.99
C VAL A 54 -15.68 -9.47 12.95
N VAL A 55 -16.88 -9.44 12.37
CA VAL A 55 -17.28 -10.35 11.29
C VAL A 55 -16.35 -10.20 10.09
N LEU A 56 -16.09 -8.96 9.65
CA LEU A 56 -15.19 -8.66 8.54
C LEU A 56 -13.75 -9.12 8.82
N LEU A 57 -13.28 -8.93 10.06
CA LEU A 57 -11.97 -9.38 10.53
C LEU A 57 -11.84 -10.90 10.45
N VAL A 58 -12.84 -11.65 10.96
CA VAL A 58 -12.82 -13.13 10.96
C VAL A 58 -12.78 -13.65 9.52
N LEU A 59 -13.54 -13.08 8.61
CA LEU A 59 -13.55 -13.47 7.20
C LEU A 59 -12.19 -13.18 6.54
N ALA A 60 -11.65 -11.96 6.69
CA ALA A 60 -10.36 -11.57 6.12
C ALA A 60 -9.20 -12.39 6.69
N LEU A 61 -9.18 -12.59 8.02
CA LEU A 61 -8.16 -13.39 8.70
C LEU A 61 -8.25 -14.86 8.30
N GLY A 62 -9.46 -15.40 8.16
CA GLY A 62 -9.70 -16.75 7.66
C GLY A 62 -9.10 -16.97 6.27
N LEU A 63 -9.38 -16.06 5.32
CA LEU A 63 -8.80 -16.09 3.98
C LEU A 63 -7.26 -15.97 4.01
N PHE A 64 -6.72 -15.09 4.85
CA PHE A 64 -5.27 -14.93 5.02
C PHE A 64 -4.61 -16.19 5.57
N LEU A 65 -5.20 -16.83 6.54
CA LEU A 65 -4.68 -18.09 7.12
C LEU A 65 -4.73 -19.23 6.11
N VAL A 66 -5.79 -19.33 5.32
CA VAL A 66 -5.91 -20.29 4.20
C VAL A 66 -4.80 -20.05 3.18
N GLN A 67 -4.61 -18.79 2.77
CA GLN A 67 -3.53 -18.39 1.85
C GLN A 67 -2.16 -18.80 2.40
N ARG A 68 -1.89 -18.48 3.67
CA ARG A 68 -0.61 -18.78 4.31
C ARG A 68 -0.34 -20.29 4.37
N ARG A 69 -1.35 -21.10 4.71
CA ARG A 69 -1.21 -22.57 4.77
C ARG A 69 -1.00 -23.18 3.39
N TRP A 70 -1.73 -22.73 2.39
CA TRP A 70 -1.60 -23.21 1.01
C TRP A 70 -0.22 -22.90 0.42
N LEU A 71 0.32 -21.72 0.68
CA LEU A 71 1.62 -21.29 0.17
C LEU A 71 2.80 -21.88 0.94
N ALA A 72 2.64 -22.22 2.20
CA ALA A 72 3.71 -22.81 3.01
C ALA A 72 4.17 -24.20 2.48
N GLY A 73 3.31 -24.91 1.74
CA GLY A 73 3.64 -26.22 1.12
C GLY A 73 4.30 -26.13 -0.28
N VAL A 74 4.40 -24.94 -0.87
CA VAL A 74 4.92 -24.78 -2.23
C VAL A 74 6.30 -24.13 -2.21
N SER A 75 7.33 -24.94 -1.95
CA SER A 75 8.72 -24.53 -2.13
C SER A 75 9.06 -24.51 -3.64
N VAL A 76 9.20 -23.31 -4.20
CA VAL A 76 9.77 -23.12 -5.55
C VAL A 76 11.30 -22.96 -5.45
N VAL A 77 11.94 -23.89 -4.77
CA VAL A 77 13.40 -23.94 -4.77
C VAL A 77 13.81 -24.83 -5.95
N THR A 78 14.46 -24.25 -6.95
CA THR A 78 15.16 -25.02 -7.96
C THR A 78 16.25 -25.81 -7.24
N VAL A 79 16.25 -27.14 -7.38
CA VAL A 79 17.16 -28.08 -6.71
C VAL A 79 18.65 -27.75 -6.92
N THR A 80 18.98 -26.88 -7.85
CA THR A 80 20.35 -26.52 -8.22
C THR A 80 20.77 -25.10 -7.80
N GLY A 81 19.90 -24.30 -7.15
CA GLY A 81 20.23 -22.92 -6.72
C GLY A 81 20.58 -21.95 -7.86
N ARG A 82 20.64 -22.41 -9.11
CA ARG A 82 20.83 -21.57 -10.29
C ARG A 82 19.50 -21.36 -11.00
N PRO A 83 19.13 -20.12 -11.37
CA PRO A 83 18.03 -19.91 -12.29
C PRO A 83 18.31 -20.75 -13.54
N ALA A 84 17.39 -21.61 -13.95
CA ALA A 84 17.50 -22.29 -15.22
C ALA A 84 17.55 -21.22 -16.31
N GLY A 85 18.73 -20.90 -16.82
CA GLY A 85 19.00 -19.93 -17.88
C GLY A 85 18.50 -20.39 -19.26
N GLY A 86 17.35 -21.06 -19.29
CA GLY A 86 16.62 -21.38 -20.49
C GLY A 86 15.93 -20.16 -21.07
N ARG A 87 16.08 -19.89 -22.35
CA ARG A 87 15.23 -18.95 -23.06
C ARG A 87 13.78 -19.35 -22.83
N PRO A 88 12.89 -18.41 -22.49
CA PRO A 88 11.47 -18.71 -22.35
C PRO A 88 10.97 -19.43 -23.61
N ALA A 89 10.31 -20.56 -23.44
CA ALA A 89 9.72 -21.26 -24.59
C ALA A 89 8.69 -20.33 -25.25
N PRO A 90 8.69 -20.20 -26.59
CA PRO A 90 7.71 -19.36 -27.26
C PRO A 90 6.30 -19.89 -26.99
N LEU A 91 5.41 -19.00 -26.66
CA LEU A 91 4.00 -19.33 -26.43
C LEU A 91 3.37 -19.84 -27.74
N PRO A 92 2.43 -20.79 -27.68
CA PRO A 92 1.58 -21.10 -28.83
C PRO A 92 0.90 -19.82 -29.32
N ARG A 93 0.82 -19.63 -30.64
CA ARG A 93 0.25 -18.41 -31.26
C ARG A 93 -1.13 -18.05 -30.69
N ALA A 94 -1.98 -19.03 -30.42
CA ALA A 94 -3.30 -18.78 -29.82
C ALA A 94 -3.20 -18.19 -28.42
N ALA A 95 -2.28 -18.64 -27.58
CA ALA A 95 -2.06 -18.11 -26.24
C ALA A 95 -1.45 -16.69 -26.31
N ASP A 96 -0.51 -16.46 -27.23
CA ASP A 96 0.11 -15.16 -27.44
C ASP A 96 -0.95 -14.10 -27.85
N TRP A 97 -1.82 -14.44 -28.80
CA TRP A 97 -2.96 -13.60 -29.18
C TRP A 97 -3.94 -13.38 -28.01
N ALA A 98 -4.27 -14.41 -27.24
CA ALA A 98 -5.16 -14.29 -26.10
C ALA A 98 -4.62 -13.31 -25.04
N PHE A 99 -3.32 -13.43 -24.70
CA PHE A 99 -2.67 -12.49 -23.78
C PHE A 99 -2.57 -11.07 -24.35
N THR A 100 -2.30 -10.94 -25.66
CA THR A 100 -2.27 -9.63 -26.33
C THR A 100 -3.62 -8.94 -26.30
N VAL A 101 -4.70 -9.66 -26.61
CA VAL A 101 -6.08 -9.14 -26.56
C VAL A 101 -6.43 -8.73 -25.12
N LEU A 102 -6.15 -9.60 -24.14
CA LEU A 102 -6.41 -9.30 -22.72
C LEU A 102 -5.65 -8.03 -22.27
N PHE A 103 -4.38 -7.90 -22.67
CA PHE A 103 -3.58 -6.70 -22.39
C PHE A 103 -4.16 -5.46 -23.05
N LEU A 104 -4.57 -5.53 -24.32
CA LEU A 104 -5.18 -4.41 -25.03
C LEU A 104 -6.51 -3.98 -24.41
N VAL A 105 -7.36 -4.94 -24.01
CA VAL A 105 -8.60 -4.64 -23.29
C VAL A 105 -8.31 -3.93 -21.97
N TYR A 106 -7.38 -4.45 -21.17
CA TYR A 106 -6.97 -3.84 -19.92
C TYR A 106 -6.39 -2.43 -20.13
N ALA A 107 -5.50 -2.26 -21.12
CA ALA A 107 -4.87 -0.99 -21.44
C ALA A 107 -5.91 0.05 -21.90
N THR A 108 -6.86 -0.38 -22.75
CA THR A 108 -7.95 0.49 -23.24
C THR A 108 -8.87 0.91 -22.09
N MET A 109 -9.30 -0.03 -21.23
CA MET A 109 -10.12 0.30 -20.05
C MET A 109 -9.40 1.26 -19.13
N SER A 110 -8.12 1.03 -18.85
CA SER A 110 -7.29 1.93 -18.03
C SER A 110 -7.18 3.31 -18.66
N ALA A 111 -6.93 3.38 -19.97
CA ALA A 111 -6.84 4.66 -20.68
C ALA A 111 -8.17 5.43 -20.66
N LEU A 112 -9.31 4.75 -20.80
CA LEU A 112 -10.63 5.36 -20.70
C LEU A 112 -10.91 5.87 -19.28
N LEU A 113 -10.59 5.10 -18.24
CA LEU A 113 -10.76 5.50 -16.84
C LEU A 113 -9.91 6.72 -16.50
N TYR A 114 -8.61 6.68 -16.79
CA TYR A 114 -7.75 7.83 -16.54
C TYR A 114 -8.11 9.02 -17.45
N GLY A 115 -8.44 8.77 -18.71
CA GLY A 115 -8.90 9.80 -19.65
C GLY A 115 -10.16 10.50 -19.16
N SER A 116 -11.17 9.76 -18.68
CA SER A 116 -12.39 10.34 -18.10
C SER A 116 -12.11 11.12 -16.82
N LEU A 117 -11.16 10.66 -15.99
CA LEU A 117 -10.75 11.36 -14.77
C LEU A 117 -10.11 12.72 -15.12
N PHE A 118 -9.14 12.75 -16.04
CA PHE A 118 -8.50 14.00 -16.47
C PHE A 118 -9.49 14.94 -17.15
N LEU A 119 -10.31 14.44 -18.06
CA LEU A 119 -11.34 15.24 -18.74
C LEU A 119 -12.42 15.73 -17.78
N GLY A 120 -12.80 14.92 -16.79
CA GLY A 120 -13.83 15.26 -15.77
C GLY A 120 -13.49 16.52 -14.99
N GLY A 121 -12.21 16.79 -14.74
CA GLY A 121 -11.76 18.03 -14.10
C GLY A 121 -11.93 19.29 -14.96
N PHE A 122 -12.07 19.15 -16.28
CA PHE A 122 -12.28 20.27 -17.21
C PHE A 122 -13.74 20.42 -17.65
N VAL A 123 -14.60 19.47 -17.40
CA VAL A 123 -16.01 19.52 -17.78
C VAL A 123 -16.82 20.12 -16.64
N ARG A 124 -17.70 21.10 -16.96
CA ARG A 124 -18.46 21.86 -15.97
C ARG A 124 -19.39 20.96 -15.13
N VAL A 125 -20.19 20.13 -15.78
CA VAL A 125 -21.04 19.12 -15.12
C VAL A 125 -21.07 17.88 -15.99
N TRP A 126 -20.42 16.82 -15.56
CA TRP A 126 -20.34 15.57 -16.31
C TRP A 126 -21.73 14.98 -16.58
N GLY A 127 -22.00 14.67 -17.85
CA GLY A 127 -23.29 14.12 -18.29
C GLY A 127 -24.41 15.16 -18.51
N ILE A 128 -24.22 16.44 -18.15
CA ILE A 128 -25.26 17.49 -18.29
C ILE A 128 -24.73 18.69 -19.10
N ASP A 129 -23.63 19.28 -18.68
CA ASP A 129 -23.02 20.44 -19.31
C ASP A 129 -21.54 20.17 -19.60
N HIS A 130 -21.26 19.85 -20.85
CA HIS A 130 -19.90 19.49 -21.30
C HIS A 130 -19.03 20.71 -21.69
N THR A 131 -19.45 21.93 -21.35
CA THR A 131 -18.62 23.12 -21.55
C THR A 131 -17.34 23.02 -20.73
N LEU A 132 -16.20 23.39 -21.35
CA LEU A 132 -14.90 23.34 -20.67
C LEU A 132 -14.79 24.47 -19.67
N THR A 133 -14.28 24.15 -18.49
CA THR A 133 -14.07 25.09 -17.38
C THR A 133 -12.75 24.81 -16.65
N MET A 134 -12.16 25.85 -16.09
CA MET A 134 -11.02 25.75 -15.16
C MET A 134 -11.45 25.94 -13.69
N THR A 135 -12.74 26.07 -13.41
CA THR A 135 -13.25 26.35 -12.08
C THR A 135 -12.87 25.25 -11.10
N HIS A 136 -13.00 23.97 -11.49
CA HIS A 136 -12.67 22.84 -10.63
C HIS A 136 -11.19 22.79 -10.24
N TYR A 137 -10.28 23.13 -11.18
CA TYR A 137 -8.84 23.23 -10.87
C TYR A 137 -8.52 24.44 -9.99
N ARG A 138 -9.23 25.57 -10.13
CA ARG A 138 -9.07 26.71 -9.20
C ARG A 138 -9.51 26.33 -7.78
N ASP A 139 -10.67 25.69 -7.67
CA ASP A 139 -11.19 25.20 -6.38
C ASP A 139 -10.23 24.15 -5.79
N MET A 140 -9.67 23.28 -6.62
CA MET A 140 -8.67 22.30 -6.20
C MET A 140 -7.41 22.99 -5.69
N VAL A 141 -6.89 24.01 -6.37
CA VAL A 141 -5.70 24.73 -5.92
C VAL A 141 -5.96 25.46 -4.58
N SER A 142 -7.13 26.04 -4.40
CA SER A 142 -7.45 26.80 -3.18
C SER A 142 -7.77 25.89 -1.97
N ALA A 143 -8.51 24.79 -2.17
CA ALA A 143 -8.97 23.92 -1.09
C ALA A 143 -8.29 22.55 -1.07
N GLY A 144 -8.03 21.94 -2.21
CA GLY A 144 -7.48 20.58 -2.32
C GLY A 144 -5.96 20.52 -2.20
N LEU A 145 -5.23 21.48 -2.80
CA LEU A 145 -3.76 21.46 -2.80
C LEU A 145 -3.15 21.54 -1.39
N PRO A 146 -3.63 22.41 -0.47
CA PRO A 146 -3.13 22.43 0.90
C PRO A 146 -3.32 21.07 1.60
N VAL A 147 -4.48 20.43 1.41
CA VAL A 147 -4.77 19.10 1.97
C VAL A 147 -3.90 18.02 1.35
N LEU A 148 -3.65 18.08 0.03
CA LEU A 148 -2.74 17.15 -0.64
C LEU A 148 -1.30 17.28 -0.11
N LEU A 149 -0.81 18.49 0.09
CA LEU A 149 0.53 18.74 0.63
C LEU A 149 0.66 18.25 2.07
N GLU A 150 -0.36 18.46 2.90
CA GLU A 150 -0.41 17.94 4.27
C GLU A 150 -0.44 16.40 4.27
N THR A 151 -1.27 15.79 3.42
CA THR A 151 -1.29 14.33 3.23
C THR A 151 0.09 13.80 2.83
N ALA A 152 0.75 14.45 1.86
CA ALA A 152 2.08 14.07 1.41
C ALA A 152 3.12 14.21 2.52
N ARG A 153 3.02 15.26 3.34
CA ARG A 153 3.90 15.48 4.50
C ARG A 153 3.74 14.36 5.53
N LEU A 154 2.52 14.06 5.93
CA LEU A 154 2.23 12.99 6.91
C LEU A 154 2.65 11.62 6.37
N ALA A 155 2.39 11.35 5.08
CA ALA A 155 2.82 10.12 4.41
C ALA A 155 4.34 9.99 4.37
N ALA A 156 5.08 11.06 4.07
CA ALA A 156 6.53 11.06 4.06
C ALA A 156 7.13 10.81 5.46
N ILE A 157 6.55 11.46 6.49
CA ILE A 157 6.95 11.23 7.89
C ILE A 157 6.70 9.79 8.29
N ALA A 158 5.58 9.17 7.88
CA ALA A 158 5.24 7.80 8.21
C ALA A 158 6.03 6.76 7.42
N ALA A 159 6.36 7.05 6.16
CA ALA A 159 7.04 6.09 5.28
C ALA A 159 8.47 5.76 5.77
N VAL A 160 9.16 6.71 6.38
CA VAL A 160 10.50 6.48 6.95
C VAL A 160 10.49 5.42 8.06
N PRO A 161 9.74 5.58 9.17
CA PRO A 161 9.70 4.56 10.21
C PRO A 161 9.06 3.26 9.71
N ALA A 162 8.08 3.29 8.81
CA ALA A 162 7.49 2.08 8.23
C ALA A 162 8.54 1.23 7.49
N ALA A 163 9.36 1.85 6.64
CA ALA A 163 10.42 1.16 5.91
C ALA A 163 11.53 0.68 6.85
N LEU A 164 11.96 1.50 7.80
CA LEU A 164 13.05 1.16 8.72
C LEU A 164 12.66 0.06 9.71
N ILE A 165 11.49 0.16 10.35
CA ILE A 165 10.99 -0.87 11.28
C ILE A 165 10.76 -2.17 10.50
N GLY A 166 10.13 -2.09 9.32
CA GLY A 166 9.94 -3.24 8.46
C GLY A 166 11.25 -3.92 8.07
N PHE A 167 12.27 -3.16 7.69
CA PHE A 167 13.60 -3.69 7.40
C PHE A 167 14.27 -4.30 8.63
N LEU A 168 14.17 -3.65 9.79
CA LEU A 168 14.74 -4.18 11.03
C LEU A 168 14.11 -5.53 11.39
N ILE A 169 12.78 -5.66 11.28
CA ILE A 169 12.08 -6.93 11.48
C ILE A 169 12.55 -7.97 10.46
N ALA A 170 12.67 -7.59 9.18
CA ALA A 170 13.19 -8.47 8.13
C ALA A 170 14.61 -8.95 8.45
N TYR A 171 15.49 -8.06 8.89
CA TYR A 171 16.86 -8.40 9.28
C TYR A 171 16.89 -9.38 10.45
N LEU A 172 16.18 -9.07 11.54
CA LEU A 172 16.09 -9.94 12.71
C LEU A 172 15.53 -11.32 12.36
N THR A 173 14.45 -11.36 11.59
CA THR A 173 13.79 -12.63 11.23
C THR A 173 14.53 -13.42 10.15
N THR A 174 15.38 -12.80 9.34
CA THR A 174 16.13 -13.51 8.29
C THR A 174 17.49 -13.99 8.79
N ARG A 175 18.18 -13.18 9.60
CA ARG A 175 19.59 -13.42 10.00
C ARG A 175 19.74 -14.06 11.38
N HIS A 176 18.74 -13.91 12.27
CA HIS A 176 18.84 -14.39 13.64
C HIS A 176 17.81 -15.48 13.94
N GLN A 177 18.24 -16.46 14.73
CA GLN A 177 17.36 -17.50 15.29
C GLN A 177 17.07 -17.13 16.74
N PHE A 178 15.81 -16.88 17.07
CA PHE A 178 15.36 -16.59 18.44
C PHE A 178 13.95 -17.10 18.69
N LEU A 179 13.62 -17.29 19.96
CA LEU A 179 12.27 -17.70 20.38
C LEU A 179 11.29 -16.56 20.04
N GLY A 180 10.20 -16.90 19.32
CA GLY A 180 9.21 -15.88 18.89
C GLY A 180 9.45 -15.26 17.51
N ARG A 181 10.52 -15.66 16.78
CA ARG A 181 10.79 -15.21 15.40
C ARG A 181 9.55 -15.30 14.49
N GLY A 182 8.89 -16.45 14.48
CA GLY A 182 7.70 -16.65 13.65
C GLY A 182 6.49 -15.82 14.09
N ALA A 183 6.37 -15.55 15.41
CA ALA A 183 5.33 -14.68 15.94
C ALA A 183 5.59 -13.20 15.55
N LEU A 184 6.84 -12.73 15.63
CA LEU A 184 7.22 -11.38 15.19
C LEU A 184 6.95 -11.18 13.69
N GLU A 185 7.36 -12.14 12.87
CA GLU A 185 7.08 -12.09 11.41
C GLU A 185 5.59 -12.10 11.12
N PHE A 186 4.85 -13.00 11.78
CA PHE A 186 3.40 -13.09 11.63
C PHE A 186 2.69 -11.80 12.03
N SER A 187 3.00 -11.24 13.21
CA SER A 187 2.38 -10.01 13.69
C SER A 187 2.70 -8.80 12.80
N ALA A 188 3.92 -8.72 12.29
CA ALA A 188 4.31 -7.69 11.35
C ALA A 188 3.54 -7.77 10.01
N LEU A 189 3.27 -8.98 9.52
CA LEU A 189 2.52 -9.19 8.28
C LEU A 189 1.01 -9.18 8.49
N LEU A 190 0.53 -9.29 9.73
CA LEU A 190 -0.90 -9.36 10.06
C LEU A 190 -1.66 -8.11 9.59
N SER A 191 -1.03 -6.93 9.65
CA SER A 191 -1.66 -5.68 9.20
C SER A 191 -2.03 -5.67 7.70
N TYR A 192 -1.47 -6.60 6.91
CA TYR A 192 -1.87 -6.81 5.53
C TYR A 192 -3.24 -7.49 5.40
N ALA A 193 -3.55 -8.38 6.37
CA ALA A 193 -4.81 -9.12 6.40
C ALA A 193 -5.95 -8.33 7.06
N LEU A 194 -5.62 -7.28 7.82
CA LEU A 194 -6.62 -6.48 8.52
C LEU A 194 -7.30 -5.50 7.56
N PRO A 195 -8.65 -5.53 7.45
CA PRO A 195 -9.39 -4.51 6.70
C PRO A 195 -9.13 -3.11 7.26
N GLY A 196 -8.98 -2.13 6.36
CA GLY A 196 -8.70 -0.75 6.77
C GLY A 196 -9.76 -0.18 7.70
N THR A 197 -11.04 -0.42 7.41
CA THR A 197 -12.17 0.01 8.24
C THR A 197 -12.10 -0.55 9.67
N VAL A 198 -11.76 -1.84 9.82
CA VAL A 198 -11.57 -2.47 11.12
C VAL A 198 -10.42 -1.84 11.90
N MET A 199 -9.31 -1.53 11.21
CA MET A 199 -8.18 -0.82 11.83
C MET A 199 -8.59 0.58 12.29
N GLY A 200 -9.30 1.34 11.46
CA GLY A 200 -9.76 2.70 11.79
C GLY A 200 -10.65 2.72 13.02
N VAL A 201 -11.66 1.84 13.07
CA VAL A 201 -12.54 1.67 14.26
C VAL A 201 -11.72 1.25 15.49
N GLY A 202 -10.81 0.29 15.33
CA GLY A 202 -9.93 -0.16 16.40
C GLY A 202 -9.07 0.97 16.98
N TYR A 203 -8.54 1.87 16.14
CA TYR A 203 -7.80 3.05 16.59
C TYR A 203 -8.68 4.02 17.40
N ILE A 204 -9.92 4.27 16.96
CA ILE A 204 -10.85 5.12 17.74
C ILE A 204 -11.12 4.49 19.09
N LEU A 205 -11.51 3.23 19.13
CA LEU A 205 -11.83 2.54 20.38
C LEU A 205 -10.64 2.48 21.34
N ALA A 206 -9.42 2.29 20.82
CA ALA A 206 -8.21 2.18 21.64
C ALA A 206 -7.69 3.54 22.13
N PHE A 207 -7.81 4.61 21.32
CA PHE A 207 -7.12 5.88 21.56
C PHE A 207 -8.05 7.08 21.75
N ASN A 208 -9.37 6.88 21.87
CA ASN A 208 -10.33 7.93 22.15
C ASN A 208 -10.58 8.13 23.68
N GLN A 209 -10.23 7.14 24.50
CA GLN A 209 -10.48 7.14 25.92
C GLN A 209 -9.18 6.87 26.72
N GLY A 210 -9.15 7.28 27.99
CA GLY A 210 -8.02 7.02 28.89
C GLY A 210 -6.90 8.07 28.82
N GLY A 211 -5.70 7.70 29.32
CA GLY A 211 -4.55 8.61 29.47
C GLY A 211 -3.82 8.95 28.15
N PHE A 212 -4.05 8.20 27.08
CA PHE A 212 -3.43 8.39 25.76
C PHE A 212 -4.52 8.72 24.72
N LYS A 213 -4.98 9.96 24.70
CA LYS A 213 -5.88 10.45 23.65
C LYS A 213 -5.06 10.87 22.43
N LEU A 214 -5.08 10.05 21.38
CA LEU A 214 -4.43 10.37 20.11
C LEU A 214 -5.42 10.74 19.01
N THR A 215 -6.72 10.47 19.19
CA THR A 215 -7.76 10.87 18.23
C THR A 215 -7.75 12.39 18.07
N GLY A 216 -7.91 12.84 16.81
CA GLY A 216 -7.83 14.27 16.48
C GLY A 216 -6.41 14.81 16.33
N THR A 217 -5.38 13.98 16.27
CA THR A 217 -3.98 14.41 16.10
C THR A 217 -3.33 13.81 14.86
N SER A 218 -2.31 14.48 14.31
CA SER A 218 -1.49 13.92 13.24
C SER A 218 -0.76 12.61 13.65
N ALA A 219 -0.55 12.42 14.96
CA ALA A 219 0.17 11.26 15.47
C ALA A 219 -0.57 9.94 15.19
N ILE A 220 -1.90 9.91 15.35
CA ILE A 220 -2.70 8.71 15.06
C ILE A 220 -2.69 8.39 13.56
N LEU A 221 -2.73 9.41 12.68
CA LEU A 221 -2.63 9.24 11.23
C LEU A 221 -1.28 8.67 10.83
N ILE A 222 -0.19 9.22 11.38
CA ILE A 222 1.18 8.71 11.17
C ILE A 222 1.29 7.27 11.65
N ALA A 223 0.80 6.95 12.86
CA ALA A 223 0.80 5.59 13.39
C ALA A 223 0.04 4.62 12.47
N ALA A 224 -1.16 5.00 12.01
CA ALA A 224 -1.96 4.20 11.10
C ALA A 224 -1.21 3.93 9.78
N PHE A 225 -0.57 4.94 9.20
CA PHE A 225 0.25 4.79 7.99
C PHE A 225 1.48 3.89 8.22
N VAL A 226 2.17 4.04 9.35
CA VAL A 226 3.33 3.20 9.71
C VAL A 226 2.92 1.73 9.81
N PHE A 227 1.90 1.42 10.58
CA PHE A 227 1.44 0.04 10.75
C PHE A 227 0.95 -0.59 9.46
N ARG A 228 0.28 0.19 8.60
CA ARG A 228 -0.19 -0.30 7.29
C ARG A 228 0.94 -0.47 6.27
N GLY A 229 1.97 0.39 6.32
CA GLY A 229 3.13 0.34 5.44
C GLY A 229 4.19 -0.69 5.85
N MET A 230 4.32 -0.96 7.14
CA MET A 230 5.38 -1.82 7.70
C MET A 230 5.53 -3.20 7.03
N PRO A 231 4.45 -3.97 6.68
CA PRO A 231 4.59 -5.26 6.01
C PRO A 231 5.33 -5.18 4.67
N VAL A 232 5.21 -4.06 3.97
CA VAL A 232 5.93 -3.83 2.71
C VAL A 232 7.42 -3.69 2.98
N GLY A 233 7.80 -2.93 4.02
CA GLY A 233 9.16 -2.83 4.50
C GLY A 233 9.74 -4.20 4.88
N VAL A 234 8.96 -5.04 5.55
CA VAL A 234 9.37 -6.42 5.90
C VAL A 234 9.63 -7.24 4.64
N ARG A 235 8.67 -7.29 3.70
CA ARG A 235 8.80 -8.09 2.49
C ARG A 235 9.93 -7.62 1.58
N SER A 236 10.07 -6.31 1.36
CA SER A 236 11.17 -5.75 0.57
C SER A 236 12.52 -5.98 1.23
N GLY A 237 12.60 -5.86 2.56
CA GLY A 237 13.78 -6.16 3.35
C GLY A 237 14.18 -7.63 3.26
N MET A 238 13.25 -8.57 3.41
CA MET A 238 13.52 -10.00 3.27
C MET A 238 14.01 -10.35 1.86
N ALA A 239 13.38 -9.80 0.82
CA ALA A 239 13.77 -10.02 -0.56
C ALA A 239 15.17 -9.47 -0.86
N ALA A 240 15.52 -8.31 -0.29
CA ALA A 240 16.84 -7.72 -0.42
C ALA A 240 17.92 -8.55 0.30
N LEU A 241 17.64 -8.94 1.55
CA LEU A 241 18.56 -9.75 2.36
C LEU A 241 18.81 -11.14 1.77
N ALA A 242 17.82 -11.70 1.06
CA ALA A 242 18.01 -12.96 0.34
C ALA A 242 19.05 -12.87 -0.80
N GLN A 243 19.36 -11.68 -1.29
CA GLN A 243 20.36 -11.42 -2.33
C GLN A 243 21.75 -11.07 -1.76
N VAL A 244 21.84 -10.80 -0.45
CA VAL A 244 23.10 -10.49 0.24
C VAL A 244 23.65 -11.76 0.85
N ASP A 245 24.87 -12.13 0.43
CA ASP A 245 25.56 -13.32 0.95
C ASP A 245 25.89 -13.15 2.45
N PRO A 246 25.46 -14.08 3.32
CA PRO A 246 25.78 -14.08 4.75
C PRO A 246 27.28 -14.03 5.05
N VAL A 247 28.13 -14.56 4.16
CA VAL A 247 29.59 -14.55 4.28
C VAL A 247 30.16 -13.14 4.49
N LEU A 248 29.52 -12.10 3.93
CA LEU A 248 29.93 -10.72 4.13
C LEU A 248 29.76 -10.27 5.60
N GLU A 249 28.73 -10.74 6.27
CA GLU A 249 28.49 -10.46 7.69
C GLU A 249 29.47 -11.26 8.57
N GLU A 250 29.75 -12.52 8.21
CA GLU A 250 30.75 -13.37 8.88
C GLU A 250 32.16 -12.77 8.75
N ALA A 251 32.55 -12.34 7.55
CA ALA A 251 33.84 -11.65 7.33
C ALA A 251 33.96 -10.36 8.18
N SER A 252 32.88 -9.59 8.28
CA SER A 252 32.83 -8.41 9.15
C SER A 252 33.02 -8.77 10.63
N ALA A 253 32.41 -9.87 11.08
CA ALA A 253 32.55 -10.37 12.44
C ALA A 253 33.99 -10.84 12.74
N LEU A 254 34.66 -11.50 11.78
CA LEU A 254 36.07 -11.90 11.89
C LEU A 254 36.98 -10.68 12.06
N LEU A 255 36.65 -9.53 11.47
CA LEU A 255 37.33 -8.26 11.65
C LEU A 255 36.92 -7.54 12.95
N ARG A 256 36.22 -8.23 13.87
CA ARG A 256 35.72 -7.71 15.17
C ARG A 256 34.80 -6.50 15.06
N ALA A 257 34.11 -6.33 13.93
CA ALA A 257 33.10 -5.30 13.80
C ALA A 257 31.87 -5.65 14.65
N SER A 258 31.29 -4.62 15.29
CA SER A 258 30.03 -4.80 16.03
C SER A 258 28.83 -4.96 15.08
N VAL A 259 27.78 -5.64 15.51
CA VAL A 259 26.54 -5.81 14.70
C VAL A 259 26.01 -4.50 14.14
N PRO A 260 25.91 -3.38 14.90
CA PRO A 260 25.50 -2.10 14.33
C PRO A 260 26.46 -1.55 13.27
N ALA A 261 27.79 -1.81 13.42
CA ALA A 261 28.77 -1.38 12.43
C ALA A 261 28.63 -2.18 11.12
N THR A 262 28.47 -3.51 11.22
CA THR A 262 28.20 -4.39 10.08
C THR A 262 26.92 -3.99 9.37
N LEU A 263 25.82 -3.78 10.12
CA LEU A 263 24.55 -3.35 9.57
C LEU A 263 24.67 -2.03 8.80
N ARG A 264 25.32 -1.03 9.39
CA ARG A 264 25.44 0.31 8.80
C ARG A 264 26.42 0.37 7.62
N ARG A 265 27.55 -0.37 7.69
CA ARG A 265 28.65 -0.24 6.72
C ARG A 265 28.65 -1.30 5.63
N VAL A 266 28.02 -2.45 5.86
CA VAL A 266 28.01 -3.57 4.93
C VAL A 266 26.58 -3.82 4.41
N VAL A 267 25.65 -4.15 5.31
CA VAL A 267 24.31 -4.60 4.89
C VAL A 267 23.49 -3.43 4.34
N LEU A 268 23.38 -2.33 5.07
CA LEU A 268 22.52 -1.20 4.71
C LEU A 268 22.84 -0.61 3.32
N PRO A 269 24.11 -0.37 2.93
CA PRO A 269 24.43 0.10 1.59
C PRO A 269 23.99 -0.86 0.47
N LEU A 270 24.13 -2.18 0.69
CA LEU A 270 23.75 -3.20 -0.28
C LEU A 270 22.25 -3.31 -0.47
N VAL A 271 21.46 -3.14 0.61
CA VAL A 271 20.00 -3.24 0.57
C VAL A 271 19.32 -1.89 0.33
N LEU A 272 20.07 -0.77 0.32
CA LEU A 272 19.52 0.59 0.16
C LEU A 272 18.58 0.76 -1.05
N PRO A 273 18.88 0.21 -2.25
CA PRO A 273 17.94 0.32 -3.38
C PRO A 273 16.59 -0.32 -3.10
N ALA A 274 16.57 -1.47 -2.41
CA ALA A 274 15.33 -2.14 -2.04
C ALA A 274 14.59 -1.40 -0.91
N LEU A 275 15.32 -0.80 0.04
CA LEU A 275 14.73 0.06 1.07
C LEU A 275 14.07 1.30 0.46
N LEU A 276 14.72 1.94 -0.51
CA LEU A 276 14.13 3.08 -1.22
C LEU A 276 12.85 2.67 -1.97
N THR A 277 12.84 1.51 -2.60
CA THR A 277 11.62 0.97 -3.24
C THR A 277 10.52 0.71 -2.20
N GLY A 278 10.87 0.11 -1.06
CA GLY A 278 9.95 -0.10 0.05
C GLY A 278 9.40 1.22 0.62
N PHE A 279 10.26 2.22 0.81
CA PHE A 279 9.88 3.56 1.26
C PHE A 279 8.86 4.22 0.31
N ILE A 280 9.13 4.19 -1.02
CA ILE A 280 8.22 4.77 -2.01
C ILE A 280 6.87 4.06 -1.95
N TYR A 281 6.87 2.74 -1.88
CA TYR A 281 5.63 2.00 -1.81
C TYR A 281 4.84 2.34 -0.54
N CYS A 282 5.50 2.45 0.62
CA CYS A 282 4.86 2.91 1.86
C CYS A 282 4.29 4.32 1.71
N PHE A 283 5.04 5.23 1.08
CA PHE A 283 4.60 6.59 0.81
C PHE A 283 3.35 6.63 -0.09
N VAL A 284 3.39 5.93 -1.23
CA VAL A 284 2.25 5.87 -2.16
C VAL A 284 1.01 5.29 -1.47
N ARG A 285 1.17 4.19 -0.73
CA ARG A 285 0.07 3.56 0.02
C ARG A 285 -0.50 4.48 1.11
N ALA A 286 0.34 5.30 1.76
CA ALA A 286 -0.13 6.26 2.75
C ALA A 286 -0.89 7.42 2.10
N VAL A 287 -0.38 7.98 0.99
CA VAL A 287 -1.04 9.07 0.25
C VAL A 287 -2.39 8.62 -0.33
N THR A 288 -2.52 7.36 -0.74
CA THR A 288 -3.76 6.80 -1.33
C THR A 288 -4.66 6.10 -0.33
N ALA A 289 -4.34 6.13 0.97
CA ALA A 289 -5.15 5.47 2.00
C ALA A 289 -6.49 6.18 2.19
N VAL A 290 -7.58 5.40 2.27
CA VAL A 290 -8.94 5.88 2.58
C VAL A 290 -9.49 5.11 3.78
N SER A 291 -9.72 3.81 3.63
CA SER A 291 -10.52 2.97 4.53
C SER A 291 -10.08 3.00 5.99
N GLN A 292 -8.77 3.14 6.26
CA GLN A 292 -8.24 3.13 7.63
C GLN A 292 -8.25 4.52 8.28
N VAL A 293 -8.20 5.59 7.47
CA VAL A 293 -8.00 6.96 7.97
C VAL A 293 -9.27 7.79 7.95
N ILE A 294 -10.31 7.35 7.25
CA ILE A 294 -11.57 8.08 7.16
C ILE A 294 -12.19 8.35 8.53
N PHE A 295 -12.00 7.43 9.48
CA PHE A 295 -12.45 7.55 10.87
C PHE A 295 -11.49 8.38 11.75
N LEU A 296 -10.29 8.71 11.27
CA LEU A 296 -9.22 9.32 12.06
C LEU A 296 -8.98 10.78 11.68
N VAL A 297 -9.55 11.24 10.57
CA VAL A 297 -9.49 12.65 10.17
C VAL A 297 -10.26 13.53 11.14
N SER A 298 -9.81 14.76 11.30
CA SER A 298 -10.40 15.75 12.18
C SER A 298 -10.17 17.15 11.63
N PRO A 299 -10.92 18.17 12.07
CA PRO A 299 -10.69 19.54 11.63
C PRO A 299 -9.21 19.95 11.76
N GLY A 300 -8.60 20.38 10.66
CA GLY A 300 -7.18 20.73 10.56
C GLY A 300 -6.24 19.56 10.29
N HIS A 301 -6.75 18.33 10.17
CA HIS A 301 -6.01 17.12 9.81
C HIS A 301 -6.72 16.34 8.72
N ASP A 302 -7.15 17.06 7.68
CA ASP A 302 -7.81 16.48 6.52
C ASP A 302 -6.80 15.74 5.62
N LEU A 303 -7.29 14.73 4.92
CA LEU A 303 -6.50 13.94 3.96
C LEU A 303 -7.10 14.06 2.55
N ALA A 304 -6.25 14.11 1.53
CA ALA A 304 -6.65 14.33 0.15
C ALA A 304 -7.64 13.28 -0.37
N THR A 305 -7.47 12.02 0.02
CA THR A 305 -8.35 10.92 -0.38
C THR A 305 -9.71 10.99 0.30
N VAL A 306 -9.76 11.44 1.56
CA VAL A 306 -11.02 11.65 2.29
C VAL A 306 -11.77 12.85 1.74
N LEU A 307 -11.05 13.95 1.44
CA LEU A 307 -11.63 15.13 0.77
C LEU A 307 -12.18 14.77 -0.62
N LEU A 308 -11.47 13.95 -1.38
CA LEU A 308 -11.91 13.46 -2.68
C LEU A 308 -13.21 12.65 -2.55
N LEU A 309 -13.27 11.73 -1.59
CA LEU A 309 -14.47 10.95 -1.31
C LEU A 309 -15.65 11.86 -0.94
N SER A 310 -15.44 12.79 -0.02
CA SER A 310 -16.44 13.78 0.41
C SER A 310 -16.97 14.60 -0.79
N TRP A 311 -16.09 15.13 -1.66
CA TRP A 311 -16.52 15.84 -2.85
C TRP A 311 -17.34 14.96 -3.81
N ALA A 312 -17.00 13.67 -3.93
CA ALA A 312 -17.75 12.74 -4.76
C ALA A 312 -19.14 12.44 -4.16
N GLU A 313 -19.24 12.21 -2.85
CA GLU A 313 -20.51 11.95 -2.14
C GLU A 313 -21.45 13.16 -2.21
N TYR A 314 -20.93 14.38 -2.11
CA TYR A 314 -21.75 15.61 -2.25
C TYR A 314 -22.02 16.00 -3.72
N GLY A 315 -21.69 15.14 -4.70
CA GLY A 315 -21.98 15.39 -6.12
C GLY A 315 -21.02 16.37 -6.80
N HIS A 316 -19.95 16.79 -6.14
CA HIS A 316 -18.91 17.67 -6.72
C HIS A 316 -17.90 16.89 -7.55
N LEU A 317 -18.38 16.06 -8.49
CA LEU A 317 -17.55 15.15 -9.27
C LEU A 317 -16.41 15.83 -10.04
N GLY A 318 -16.64 17.04 -10.57
CA GLY A 318 -15.62 17.81 -11.28
C GLY A 318 -14.44 18.21 -10.37
N ARG A 319 -14.71 18.64 -9.13
CA ARG A 319 -13.68 18.94 -8.12
C ARG A 319 -12.92 17.68 -7.71
N GLY A 320 -13.65 16.59 -7.47
CA GLY A 320 -13.06 15.27 -7.19
C GLY A 320 -12.15 14.81 -8.32
N ALA A 321 -12.59 14.92 -9.57
CA ALA A 321 -11.79 14.57 -10.75
C ALA A 321 -10.53 15.45 -10.90
N ALA A 322 -10.63 16.75 -10.62
CA ALA A 322 -9.48 17.67 -10.64
C ALA A 322 -8.45 17.29 -9.55
N LEU A 323 -8.89 17.01 -8.32
CA LEU A 323 -8.00 16.59 -7.23
C LEU A 323 -7.37 15.23 -7.53
N ALA A 324 -8.14 14.26 -8.02
CA ALA A 324 -7.63 12.94 -8.37
C ALA A 324 -6.62 12.98 -9.50
N SER A 325 -6.83 13.80 -10.55
CA SER A 325 -5.86 13.96 -11.64
C SER A 325 -4.55 14.58 -11.14
N VAL A 326 -4.60 15.60 -10.29
CA VAL A 326 -3.41 16.18 -9.66
C VAL A 326 -2.71 15.19 -8.74
N LEU A 327 -3.45 14.39 -7.97
CA LEU A 327 -2.90 13.32 -7.14
C LEU A 327 -2.13 12.29 -7.98
N VAL A 328 -2.69 11.85 -9.11
CA VAL A 328 -2.03 10.91 -10.05
C VAL A 328 -0.73 11.52 -10.60
N VAL A 329 -0.76 12.77 -11.07
CA VAL A 329 0.43 13.46 -11.57
C VAL A 329 1.47 13.65 -10.48
N PHE A 330 1.06 14.04 -9.27
CA PHE A 330 1.93 14.19 -8.11
C PHE A 330 2.63 12.86 -7.76
N LEU A 331 1.88 11.76 -7.65
CA LEU A 331 2.46 10.45 -7.37
C LEU A 331 3.41 10.01 -8.48
N ALA A 332 3.06 10.19 -9.75
CA ALA A 332 3.94 9.89 -10.87
C ALA A 332 5.23 10.72 -10.80
N ALA A 333 5.15 12.02 -10.47
CA ALA A 333 6.30 12.89 -10.32
C ALA A 333 7.23 12.48 -9.17
N VAL A 334 6.71 11.85 -8.13
CA VAL A 334 7.52 11.31 -7.01
C VAL A 334 8.11 9.95 -7.35
N VAL A 335 7.30 9.04 -7.90
CA VAL A 335 7.69 7.63 -8.14
C VAL A 335 8.70 7.50 -9.28
N LEU A 336 8.45 8.14 -10.44
CA LEU A 336 9.27 7.96 -11.64
C LEU A 336 10.76 8.36 -11.47
N PRO A 337 11.12 9.49 -10.81
CA PRO A 337 12.51 9.80 -10.56
C PRO A 337 13.21 8.76 -9.69
N VAL A 338 12.56 8.33 -8.62
CA VAL A 338 13.19 7.38 -7.68
C VAL A 338 13.38 6.00 -8.31
N GLU A 339 12.42 5.52 -9.11
CA GLU A 339 12.63 4.30 -9.91
C GLU A 339 13.83 4.43 -10.88
N ARG A 340 13.96 5.57 -11.53
CA ARG A 340 15.10 5.81 -12.43
C ARG A 340 16.44 5.81 -11.70
N PHE A 341 16.50 6.40 -10.50
CA PHE A 341 17.70 6.38 -9.67
C PHE A 341 18.01 4.98 -9.15
N GLY A 342 17.01 4.23 -8.69
CA GLY A 342 17.18 2.84 -8.24
C GLY A 342 17.73 1.92 -9.34
N ARG A 343 17.23 2.07 -10.58
CA ARG A 343 17.71 1.29 -11.74
C ARG A 343 19.13 1.67 -12.17
N ARG A 344 19.58 2.91 -11.97
CA ARG A 344 20.95 3.34 -12.29
C ARG A 344 21.96 2.78 -11.31
N GLY A 345 21.64 2.67 -10.03
CA GLY A 345 22.50 2.07 -9.02
C GLY A 345 22.79 0.57 -9.28
N LEU A 346 21.89 -0.13 -9.95
CA LEU A 346 22.08 -1.55 -10.33
C LEU A 346 22.87 -1.73 -11.66
N ARG A 347 23.09 -0.67 -12.44
CA ARG A 347 23.76 -0.73 -13.75
C ARG A 347 25.23 -0.29 -13.74
N THR A 348 25.77 0.20 -12.64
CA THR A 348 27.10 0.81 -12.58
C THR A 348 28.21 -0.16 -12.20
N ASP A 349 28.07 -1.47 -12.39
CA ASP A 349 29.24 -2.36 -12.28
C ASP A 349 29.32 -3.38 -13.42
N PRO A 350 29.81 -2.99 -14.61
CA PRO A 350 30.15 -3.94 -15.67
C PRO A 350 31.48 -4.69 -15.43
N THR A 351 32.16 -4.46 -14.30
CA THR A 351 33.51 -5.02 -14.02
C THR A 351 33.51 -6.31 -13.22
N VAL A 352 32.34 -6.90 -12.87
CA VAL A 352 32.27 -8.20 -12.15
C VAL A 352 31.85 -9.35 -13.10
N ALA A 353 31.89 -9.16 -14.42
CA ALA A 353 31.58 -10.17 -15.42
C ALA A 353 32.80 -10.57 -16.25
N THR A 354 33.96 -10.75 -15.60
CA THR A 354 35.11 -11.50 -16.18
C THR A 354 35.66 -12.50 -15.19
#